data_a38c68ab8b82ee4389fd1557abe0f187
#
_entry.id   a38c68ab8b82ee4389fd1557abe0f187
#
_cell.length_a   1.000
_cell.length_b   1.000
_cell.length_c   1.000
_cell.angle_alpha   90.00
_cell.angle_beta   90.00
_cell.angle_gamma   90.00
#
_symmetry.space_group_name_H-M   'P 1'
#
loop_
_entity.id
_entity.type
_entity.pdbx_description
1 polymer ?
#
loop_
_entity_poly.entity_id
_entity_poly.type
_entity_poly.pdbx_seq_one_letter_code
_entity_poly.pdbx_strand_id
1 'polypeptide(L)' 'ALDEIEKRAPGDMMALFYRGGAAREAGDPAGAAAIWRKLLVAMPQDAPVRGTLEALIAEADAAALSNAVPK' A
#
# COMPACT_ATOMS: atom_id res chain seq x y z
N ALA A 1 -14.44 19.55 -5.81
CA ALA A 1 -13.25 19.62 -6.64
C ALA A 1 -12.20 18.62 -6.15
N LEU A 2 -11.36 18.17 -7.07
CA LEU A 2 -10.35 17.21 -6.75
C LEU A 2 -9.35 17.74 -5.72
N ASP A 3 -9.04 19.02 -5.81
CA ASP A 3 -8.11 19.61 -4.88
C ASP A 3 -8.58 19.47 -3.44
N GLU A 4 -9.85 19.67 -3.22
CA GLU A 4 -10.38 19.56 -1.88
C GLU A 4 -10.33 18.14 -1.40
N ILE A 5 -10.60 17.21 -2.28
CA ILE A 5 -10.56 15.80 -1.92
C ILE A 5 -9.14 15.41 -1.52
N GLU A 6 -8.16 15.90 -2.27
CA GLU A 6 -6.78 15.58 -1.98
C GLU A 6 -6.31 16.18 -0.68
N LYS A 7 -6.79 17.34 -0.34
CA LYS A 7 -6.43 17.95 0.93
C LYS A 7 -6.98 17.19 2.10
N ARG A 8 -8.03 16.44 1.87
CA ARG A 8 -8.58 15.57 2.90
C ARG A 8 -7.96 14.20 2.75
N ALA A 9 -7.67 13.59 3.77
CA ALA A 9 -7.01 12.31 3.78
C ALA A 9 -7.42 11.32 2.68
N PRO A 10 -8.71 11.26 2.26
CA PRO A 10 -9.08 10.23 1.28
C PRO A 10 -8.30 10.27 -0.02
N GLY A 11 -8.00 11.47 -0.52
CA GLY A 11 -7.24 11.57 -1.74
C GLY A 11 -5.83 11.02 -1.59
N ASP A 12 -5.20 11.33 -0.47
CA ASP A 12 -3.87 10.83 -0.19
C ASP A 12 -3.86 9.33 -0.04
N MET A 13 -4.89 8.78 0.60
CA MET A 13 -4.97 7.34 0.78
C MET A 13 -5.07 6.62 -0.55
N MET A 14 -5.89 7.15 -1.46
CA MET A 14 -6.01 6.56 -2.79
C MET A 14 -4.70 6.62 -3.54
N ALA A 15 -4.01 7.75 -3.46
CA ALA A 15 -2.73 7.90 -4.13
C ALA A 15 -1.73 6.88 -3.61
N LEU A 16 -1.66 6.69 -2.31
CA LEU A 16 -0.76 5.72 -1.73
C LEU A 16 -1.13 4.30 -2.16
N PHE A 17 -2.42 4.02 -2.20
CA PHE A 17 -2.86 2.69 -2.62
C PHE A 17 -2.42 2.40 -4.05
N TYR A 18 -2.63 3.35 -4.95
CA TYR A 18 -2.24 3.17 -6.34
C TYR A 18 -0.73 3.09 -6.50
N ARG A 19 0.00 3.89 -5.73
CA ARG A 19 1.46 3.84 -5.81
C ARG A 19 1.98 2.49 -5.37
N GLY A 20 1.38 1.93 -4.31
CA GLY A 20 1.76 0.60 -3.87
C GLY A 20 1.52 -0.44 -4.95
N GLY A 21 0.35 -0.37 -5.59
CA GLY A 21 0.04 -1.28 -6.67
C GLY A 21 1.00 -1.15 -7.84
N ALA A 22 1.34 0.08 -8.19
CA ALA A 22 2.28 0.33 -9.28
C ALA A 22 3.67 -0.21 -8.94
N ALA A 23 4.10 -0.02 -7.70
CA ALA A 23 5.39 -0.54 -7.28
C ALA A 23 5.43 -2.05 -7.38
N ARG A 24 4.35 -2.70 -6.95
CA ARG A 24 4.27 -4.15 -7.03
C ARG A 24 4.36 -4.62 -8.47
N GLU A 25 3.63 -3.97 -9.37
CA GLU A 25 3.66 -4.35 -10.77
C GLU A 25 5.00 -4.08 -11.43
N ALA A 26 5.71 -3.09 -10.93
CA ALA A 26 7.03 -2.79 -11.45
C ALA A 26 8.10 -3.76 -10.95
N GLY A 27 7.72 -4.71 -10.12
CA GLY A 27 8.67 -5.68 -9.60
C GLY A 27 9.32 -5.23 -8.30
N ASP A 28 8.66 -4.33 -7.57
CA ASP A 28 9.20 -3.81 -6.31
C ASP A 28 8.21 -4.06 -5.18
N PRO A 29 8.00 -5.34 -4.80
CA PRO A 29 7.04 -5.64 -3.73
C PRO A 29 7.45 -5.06 -2.38
N ALA A 30 8.74 -4.94 -2.11
CA ALA A 30 9.18 -4.32 -0.86
C ALA A 30 8.74 -2.87 -0.80
N GLY A 31 8.87 -2.15 -1.91
CA GLY A 31 8.40 -0.77 -1.97
C GLY A 31 6.90 -0.69 -1.83
N ALA A 32 6.18 -1.62 -2.44
CA ALA A 32 4.72 -1.66 -2.31
C ALA A 32 4.32 -1.85 -0.86
N ALA A 33 4.96 -2.78 -0.17
CA ALA A 33 4.64 -3.03 1.24
C ALA A 33 4.91 -1.80 2.10
N ALA A 34 6.00 -1.11 1.84
CA ALA A 34 6.33 0.09 2.59
C ALA A 34 5.28 1.18 2.39
N ILE A 35 4.86 1.37 1.15
CA ILE A 35 3.85 2.37 0.84
C ILE A 35 2.53 2.01 1.51
N TRP A 36 2.12 0.76 1.42
CA TRP A 36 0.87 0.32 2.00
C TRP A 36 0.89 0.37 3.52
N ARG A 37 2.06 0.17 4.15
CA ARG A 37 2.15 0.32 5.60
C ARG A 37 1.92 1.75 6.03
N LYS A 38 2.43 2.71 5.27
CA LYS A 38 2.14 4.11 5.56
C LYS A 38 0.65 4.38 5.47
N LEU A 39 0.02 3.80 4.45
CA LEU A 39 -1.42 3.95 4.29
C LEU A 39 -2.15 3.35 5.48
N LEU A 40 -1.73 2.17 5.91
CA LEU A 40 -2.38 1.48 7.00
C LEU A 40 -2.31 2.30 8.30
N VAL A 41 -1.16 2.91 8.55
CA VAL A 41 -0.98 3.75 9.74
C VAL A 41 -1.94 4.94 9.72
N ALA A 42 -2.18 5.50 8.54
CA ALA A 42 -3.07 6.64 8.41
C ALA A 42 -4.54 6.26 8.48
N MET A 43 -4.84 4.97 8.38
CA MET A 43 -6.21 4.51 8.31
C MET A 43 -6.81 4.31 9.70
N PRO A 44 -8.12 4.61 9.88
CA PRO A 44 -8.76 4.26 11.16
C PRO A 44 -8.76 2.76 11.37
N GLN A 45 -8.73 2.37 12.63
CA GLN A 45 -8.64 0.95 12.94
C GLN A 45 -9.88 0.18 12.54
N ASP A 46 -11.01 0.85 12.46
CA ASP A 46 -12.27 0.19 12.11
C ASP A 46 -12.59 0.31 10.63
N ALA A 47 -11.66 0.78 9.80
CA ALA A 47 -11.90 0.87 8.37
C ALA A 47 -12.04 -0.53 7.78
N PRO A 48 -13.08 -0.76 6.98
CA PRO A 48 -13.29 -2.12 6.43
C PRO A 48 -12.18 -2.55 5.47
N VAL A 49 -11.57 -1.62 4.77
CA VAL A 49 -10.53 -1.96 3.81
C VAL A 49 -9.20 -2.28 4.49
N ARG A 50 -9.12 -2.05 5.79
CA ARG A 50 -7.87 -2.30 6.52
C ARG A 50 -7.43 -3.75 6.44
N GLY A 51 -8.37 -4.66 6.57
CA GLY A 51 -8.05 -6.08 6.46
C GLY A 51 -7.53 -6.46 5.10
N THR A 52 -8.14 -5.91 4.05
CA THR A 52 -7.67 -6.13 2.69
C THR A 52 -6.25 -5.60 2.52
N LEU A 53 -5.99 -4.42 3.05
CA LEU A 53 -4.68 -3.82 2.93
C LEU A 53 -3.63 -4.65 3.67
N GLU A 54 -3.98 -5.15 4.84
CA GLU A 54 -3.06 -6.01 5.60
C GLU A 54 -2.72 -7.26 4.81
N ALA A 55 -3.71 -7.84 4.15
CA ALA A 55 -3.46 -9.01 3.32
C ALA A 55 -2.53 -8.67 2.15
N LEU A 56 -2.74 -7.52 1.53
CA LEU A 56 -1.87 -7.08 0.43
C LEU A 56 -0.45 -6.87 0.91
N ILE A 57 -0.29 -6.30 2.10
CA ILE A 57 1.04 -6.10 2.67
C ILE A 57 1.72 -7.45 2.91
N ALA A 58 0.98 -8.40 3.44
CA ALA A 58 1.55 -9.73 3.70
C ALA A 58 1.99 -10.38 2.40
N GLU A 59 1.19 -10.27 1.36
CA GLU A 59 1.55 -10.82 0.06
C GLU A 59 2.77 -10.12 -0.52
N ALA A 60 2.82 -8.81 -0.39
CA ALA A 60 3.96 -8.06 -0.91
C ALA A 60 5.23 -8.40 -0.14
N ASP A 61 5.13 -8.55 1.17
CA ASP A 61 6.28 -8.96 1.97
C ASP A 61 6.79 -10.34 1.55
N ALA A 62 5.89 -11.27 1.32
CA ALA A 62 6.28 -12.60 0.89
C ALA A 62 6.96 -12.56 -0.47
N ALA A 63 6.43 -11.75 -1.38
CA ALA A 63 7.03 -11.61 -2.70
C ALA A 63 8.40 -10.95 -2.60
N ALA A 64 8.55 -9.97 -1.70
CA ALA A 64 9.83 -9.32 -1.50
C ALA A 64 10.88 -10.30 -0.98
N LEU A 65 10.47 -11.18 -0.08
CA LEU A 65 11.38 -12.20 0.43
C LEU A 65 11.82 -13.14 -0.68
N SER A 66 10.89 -13.56 -1.53
CA SER A 66 11.24 -14.40 -2.67
C SER A 66 12.22 -13.73 -3.59
N ASN A 67 12.01 -12.45 -3.86
CA ASN A 67 12.89 -11.71 -4.75
C ASN A 67 14.26 -11.50 -4.14
N ALA A 68 14.33 -11.39 -2.83
CA ALA A 68 15.59 -11.12 -2.14
C ALA A 68 16.44 -12.38 -1.98
N VAL A 69 15.85 -13.55 -2.12
CA VAL A 69 16.57 -14.80 -1.93
C VAL A 69 17.46 -15.06 -3.13
N PRO A 70 18.75 -15.22 -2.95
CA PRO A 70 19.65 -15.52 -4.07
C PRO A 70 19.39 -16.91 -4.60
N LYS A 71 19.61 -17.03 -5.88
CA LYS A 71 19.39 -18.31 -6.54
C LYS A 71 20.55 -19.25 -6.36
#